data_1c35c1d35e07d7fed93ca54831d9018b
#
_entry.id   1c35c1d35e07d7fed93ca54831d9018b
#
_cell.length_a   1.000
_cell.length_b   1.000
_cell.length_c   1.000
_cell.angle_alpha   90.00
_cell.angle_beta   90.00
_cell.angle_gamma   90.00
#
_symmetry.space_group_name_H-M   'P 1'
#
loop_
_entity.id
_entity.type
_entity.pdbx_description
1 polymer ?
#
loop_
_entity_poly.entity_id
_entity_poly.type
_entity_poly.pdbx_seq_one_letter_code
_entity_poly.pdbx_strand_id
1 'polypeptide(L)'
;MTRGKTTPGSGTARAGTTCRGRVSFVGSGPGDPGLLTVRAAELLHEADVVVTEVPEHADLVRAVCGATEAGPELVDGGFGEDGQPLTHAARSKVVVRQAKRGLRVVRLMAGDPFLYASGPEEAQACVKAGIAFEIVPGVSSVSAVPAYAGIPLTTKDHREVAVVTCGDKVDWAQYADRRTLVLLSAVGQIGDIAAALVAAGRAPETPVAMTRVGTTTEQATVTSTLERIAVDARAARMAPPAVTVVGDVVGLRDALSWFETKPLFGWRVLVPRTKEQAGTLSQRLRGYGAVPDEVPTISVEPPRNPQQMDKAVRGLVEGRYEWIAFTSVNAVKAVREKFEEYGLDARAFSGLKIAAVGDKTAQAIAQWGLRADLVPSGEQSAAGLLEDWPEYDELLDPINRVFLPRADIATENLVAGLVDLGWECDDVTAYRTVRAAPPPAPTRDAIKTGKFDAVVFTSSSTVRNLVGIAGKPHPSTVIAVIGPATAKTAEEHGLRVDVMSPKPDVEVLVDALADFGAARRLAMVEAGQPVTRPSDRKPSARRKAGTSR
;
A
#
# COMPACT_ATOMS: atom_id res chain seq x y z
N MET A 1 -40.45 62.09 -40.66
CA MET A 1 -40.44 60.95 -41.62
C MET A 1 -39.00 60.60 -41.88
N THR A 2 -38.45 59.57 -41.22
CA THR A 2 -37.30 58.84 -41.70
C THR A 2 -37.27 57.49 -40.94
N ARG A 3 -37.34 56.40 -41.68
CA ARG A 3 -37.42 55.04 -41.20
C ARG A 3 -36.02 54.56 -40.70
N GLY A 4 -35.98 54.08 -39.47
CA GLY A 4 -34.84 53.38 -38.94
C GLY A 4 -34.80 51.92 -39.43
N LYS A 5 -33.63 51.48 -39.95
CA LYS A 5 -33.34 50.12 -40.32
C LYS A 5 -32.93 49.34 -39.06
N THR A 6 -33.65 48.28 -38.73
CA THR A 6 -33.27 47.28 -37.75
C THR A 6 -32.26 46.32 -38.34
N THR A 7 -31.08 46.23 -37.75
CA THR A 7 -30.06 45.20 -38.01
C THR A 7 -30.39 43.93 -37.23
N PRO A 8 -30.21 42.72 -37.79
CA PRO A 8 -30.45 41.47 -37.07
C PRO A 8 -29.30 41.18 -36.10
N GLY A 9 -29.67 40.73 -34.89
CA GLY A 9 -28.75 40.39 -33.83
C GLY A 9 -27.81 39.25 -34.21
N SER A 10 -26.53 39.48 -33.92
CA SER A 10 -25.47 38.47 -33.95
C SER A 10 -25.72 37.45 -32.84
N GLY A 11 -26.16 36.24 -33.24
CA GLY A 11 -26.16 35.10 -32.34
C GLY A 11 -24.73 34.79 -31.90
N THR A 12 -24.46 35.03 -30.65
CA THR A 12 -23.25 34.51 -30.01
C THR A 12 -23.35 32.98 -29.94
N ALA A 13 -22.72 32.32 -30.90
CA ALA A 13 -22.42 30.91 -30.77
C ALA A 13 -21.64 30.70 -29.46
N ARG A 14 -22.23 30.02 -28.50
CA ARG A 14 -21.49 29.47 -27.35
C ARG A 14 -20.39 28.58 -27.93
N ALA A 15 -19.16 29.08 -27.90
CA ALA A 15 -17.99 28.27 -28.15
C ALA A 15 -18.02 27.15 -27.11
N GLY A 16 -18.30 25.93 -27.55
CA GLY A 16 -18.10 24.74 -26.75
C GLY A 16 -16.63 24.74 -26.28
N THR A 17 -16.44 24.77 -24.99
CA THR A 17 -15.11 24.62 -24.38
C THR A 17 -14.65 23.19 -24.69
N THR A 18 -14.00 23.00 -25.85
CA THR A 18 -13.26 21.77 -26.10
C THR A 18 -12.20 21.70 -25.03
N CYS A 19 -12.34 20.78 -24.08
CA CYS A 19 -11.29 20.45 -23.12
C CYS A 19 -10.03 20.11 -23.91
N ARG A 20 -9.09 21.06 -24.01
CA ARG A 20 -7.76 20.78 -24.58
C ARG A 20 -7.05 19.88 -23.59
N GLY A 21 -6.64 18.70 -24.07
CA GLY A 21 -5.83 17.79 -23.26
C GLY A 21 -4.56 18.48 -22.74
N ARG A 22 -4.11 18.08 -21.58
CA ARG A 22 -2.92 18.62 -20.91
C ARG A 22 -1.99 17.49 -20.50
N VAL A 23 -0.72 17.81 -20.28
CA VAL A 23 0.29 16.86 -19.81
C VAL A 23 0.88 17.35 -18.49
N SER A 24 0.92 16.50 -17.49
CA SER A 24 1.66 16.74 -16.26
C SER A 24 2.86 15.79 -16.22
N PHE A 25 4.08 16.34 -16.27
CA PHE A 25 5.31 15.58 -16.06
C PHE A 25 5.53 15.45 -14.55
N VAL A 26 5.40 14.25 -14.03
CA VAL A 26 5.33 14.00 -12.58
C VAL A 26 6.46 13.09 -12.15
N GLY A 27 7.24 13.51 -11.15
CA GLY A 27 8.24 12.66 -10.52
C GLY A 27 7.59 11.60 -9.62
N SER A 28 7.93 10.33 -9.86
CA SER A 28 7.46 9.21 -9.04
C SER A 28 8.22 9.05 -7.72
N GLY A 29 9.28 9.83 -7.51
CA GLY A 29 10.22 9.58 -6.43
C GLY A 29 11.15 8.38 -6.71
N PRO A 30 11.94 7.97 -5.71
CA PRO A 30 13.03 7.00 -5.87
C PRO A 30 12.61 5.54 -5.68
N GLY A 31 11.35 5.24 -5.34
CA GLY A 31 10.84 3.89 -5.10
C GLY A 31 9.85 3.76 -3.95
N ASP A 32 10.09 4.43 -2.81
CA ASP A 32 9.14 4.45 -1.69
C ASP A 32 7.90 5.28 -2.06
N PRO A 33 6.68 4.68 -2.08
CA PRO A 33 5.45 5.42 -2.34
C PRO A 33 5.20 6.58 -1.37
N GLY A 34 5.73 6.49 -0.14
CA GLY A 34 5.65 7.54 0.87
C GLY A 34 6.45 8.81 0.52
N LEU A 35 7.31 8.74 -0.49
CA LEU A 35 8.07 9.88 -1.02
C LEU A 35 7.41 10.55 -2.22
N LEU A 36 6.22 10.12 -2.61
CA LEU A 36 5.45 10.81 -3.63
C LEU A 36 4.98 12.17 -3.09
N THR A 37 5.07 13.20 -3.91
CA THR A 37 4.56 14.53 -3.49
C THR A 37 3.04 14.53 -3.44
N VAL A 38 2.44 15.37 -2.59
CA VAL A 38 0.98 15.52 -2.50
C VAL A 38 0.40 15.86 -3.88
N ARG A 39 1.05 16.81 -4.60
CA ARG A 39 0.59 17.20 -5.94
C ARG A 39 0.66 16.05 -6.94
N ALA A 40 1.67 15.19 -6.87
CA ALA A 40 1.77 14.01 -7.71
C ALA A 40 0.61 13.02 -7.45
N ALA A 41 0.27 12.79 -6.17
CA ALA A 41 -0.85 11.93 -5.80
C ALA A 41 -2.20 12.49 -6.31
N GLU A 42 -2.45 13.79 -6.16
CA GLU A 42 -3.64 14.46 -6.70
C GLU A 42 -3.78 14.25 -8.21
N LEU A 43 -2.71 14.51 -8.95
CA LEU A 43 -2.71 14.37 -10.41
C LEU A 43 -2.92 12.94 -10.88
N LEU A 44 -2.38 11.95 -10.15
CA LEU A 44 -2.62 10.54 -10.45
C LEU A 44 -4.11 10.17 -10.29
N HIS A 45 -4.79 10.69 -9.26
CA HIS A 45 -6.23 10.49 -9.08
C HIS A 45 -7.07 11.19 -10.15
N GLU A 46 -6.60 12.34 -10.64
CA GLU A 46 -7.29 13.12 -11.68
C GLU A 46 -7.02 12.62 -13.10
N ALA A 47 -5.99 11.81 -13.32
CA ALA A 47 -5.54 11.41 -14.64
C ALA A 47 -6.56 10.54 -15.37
N ASP A 48 -6.70 10.78 -16.67
CA ASP A 48 -7.41 9.87 -17.58
C ASP A 48 -6.43 8.77 -18.08
N VAL A 49 -5.14 9.15 -18.26
CA VAL A 49 -4.07 8.27 -18.73
C VAL A 49 -2.77 8.54 -17.97
N VAL A 50 -2.10 7.49 -17.54
CA VAL A 50 -0.73 7.54 -16.99
C VAL A 50 0.22 6.85 -17.96
N VAL A 51 1.17 7.60 -18.50
CA VAL A 51 2.28 7.05 -19.31
C VAL A 51 3.44 6.75 -18.37
N THR A 52 3.73 5.47 -18.20
CA THR A 52 4.75 4.96 -17.27
C THR A 52 6.16 4.98 -17.90
N GLU A 53 7.19 4.71 -17.09
CA GLU A 53 8.58 4.61 -17.55
C GLU A 53 9.21 3.27 -17.18
N VAL A 54 8.84 2.76 -16.03
CA VAL A 54 9.33 1.50 -15.47
C VAL A 54 8.16 0.65 -14.99
N PRO A 55 8.29 -0.69 -14.95
CA PRO A 55 7.20 -1.59 -14.54
C PRO A 55 6.62 -1.28 -13.15
N GLU A 56 7.47 -0.85 -12.21
CA GLU A 56 7.11 -0.52 -10.83
C GLU A 56 6.13 0.65 -10.74
N HIS A 57 6.06 1.51 -11.76
CA HIS A 57 5.09 2.61 -11.81
C HIS A 57 3.65 2.11 -11.81
N ALA A 58 3.37 0.95 -12.40
CA ALA A 58 2.03 0.36 -12.36
C ALA A 58 1.60 -0.01 -10.94
N ASP A 59 2.54 -0.53 -10.13
CA ASP A 59 2.29 -0.84 -8.72
C ASP A 59 2.11 0.42 -7.89
N LEU A 60 2.90 1.46 -8.15
CA LEU A 60 2.78 2.77 -7.51
C LEU A 60 1.40 3.39 -7.79
N VAL A 61 0.95 3.42 -9.03
CA VAL A 61 -0.38 3.95 -9.40
C VAL A 61 -1.49 3.16 -8.71
N ARG A 62 -1.41 1.83 -8.68
CA ARG A 62 -2.36 0.98 -7.94
C ARG A 62 -2.35 1.24 -6.43
N ALA A 63 -1.18 1.49 -5.85
CA ALA A 63 -1.06 1.81 -4.42
C ALA A 63 -1.69 3.16 -4.08
N VAL A 64 -1.59 4.15 -4.96
CA VAL A 64 -2.14 5.51 -4.77
C VAL A 64 -3.61 5.58 -5.12
N CYS A 65 -4.01 5.14 -6.31
CA CYS A 65 -5.38 5.29 -6.82
C CYS A 65 -6.33 4.16 -6.37
N GLY A 66 -5.80 3.11 -5.74
CA GLY A 66 -6.54 1.88 -5.48
C GLY A 66 -6.67 0.98 -6.72
N ALA A 67 -7.00 -0.29 -6.51
CA ALA A 67 -7.27 -1.25 -7.58
C ALA A 67 -8.75 -1.21 -7.95
N THR A 68 -9.23 -0.08 -8.49
CA THR A 68 -10.62 0.06 -8.95
C THR A 68 -10.67 0.01 -10.48
N GLU A 69 -11.78 -0.46 -11.05
CA GLU A 69 -12.03 -0.42 -12.50
C GLU A 69 -12.08 1.02 -13.05
N ALA A 70 -12.25 2.02 -12.18
CA ALA A 70 -12.31 3.44 -12.49
C ALA A 70 -10.93 4.15 -12.44
N GLY A 71 -9.83 3.42 -12.31
CA GLY A 71 -8.47 3.99 -12.31
C GLY A 71 -8.04 4.50 -13.69
N PRO A 72 -6.94 5.30 -13.77
CA PRO A 72 -6.41 5.80 -15.03
C PRO A 72 -5.96 4.67 -15.96
N GLU A 73 -6.10 4.86 -17.29
CA GLU A 73 -5.50 3.96 -18.29
C GLU A 73 -3.97 3.98 -18.16
N LEU A 74 -3.34 2.82 -18.03
CA LEU A 74 -1.88 2.71 -17.98
C LEU A 74 -1.33 2.44 -19.38
N VAL A 75 -0.41 3.30 -19.83
CA VAL A 75 0.29 3.16 -21.12
C VAL A 75 1.77 3.01 -20.86
N ASP A 76 2.38 1.94 -21.37
CA ASP A 76 3.82 1.74 -21.26
C ASP A 76 4.56 2.77 -22.14
N GLY A 77 5.38 3.60 -21.49
CA GLY A 77 6.28 4.55 -22.12
C GLY A 77 7.75 4.12 -22.01
N GLY A 78 8.03 3.00 -21.33
CA GLY A 78 9.38 2.46 -21.17
C GLY A 78 9.82 1.61 -22.36
N PHE A 79 8.95 0.74 -22.86
CA PHE A 79 9.25 -0.24 -23.89
C PHE A 79 8.26 -0.19 -25.05
N GLY A 80 8.74 -0.51 -26.26
CA GLY A 80 7.92 -0.69 -27.44
C GLY A 80 7.30 -2.08 -27.51
N GLU A 81 6.40 -2.29 -28.49
CA GLU A 81 5.77 -3.60 -28.75
C GLU A 81 6.81 -4.70 -29.09
N ASP A 82 8.00 -4.31 -29.54
CA ASP A 82 9.14 -5.17 -29.81
C ASP A 82 9.98 -5.50 -28.55
N GLY A 83 9.59 -5.00 -27.39
CA GLY A 83 10.31 -5.17 -26.13
C GLY A 83 11.59 -4.34 -26.01
N GLN A 84 11.87 -3.44 -26.98
CA GLN A 84 13.04 -2.55 -26.92
C GLN A 84 12.72 -1.27 -26.16
N PRO A 85 13.69 -0.68 -25.43
CA PRO A 85 13.49 0.59 -24.76
C PRO A 85 13.11 1.69 -25.75
N LEU A 86 12.04 2.43 -25.44
CA LEU A 86 11.61 3.55 -26.26
C LEU A 86 12.61 4.71 -26.18
N THR A 87 12.91 5.32 -27.31
CA THR A 87 13.68 6.57 -27.36
C THR A 87 12.84 7.74 -26.82
N HIS A 88 13.49 8.83 -26.38
CA HIS A 88 12.80 10.05 -25.95
C HIS A 88 11.81 10.57 -26.99
N ALA A 89 12.19 10.53 -28.28
CA ALA A 89 11.32 10.96 -29.38
C ALA A 89 10.07 10.05 -29.53
N ALA A 90 10.23 8.75 -29.30
CA ALA A 90 9.11 7.80 -29.35
C ALA A 90 8.17 8.02 -28.15
N ARG A 91 8.68 8.17 -26.92
CA ARG A 91 7.91 8.51 -25.73
C ARG A 91 7.13 9.80 -25.90
N SER A 92 7.79 10.87 -26.35
CA SER A 92 7.14 12.16 -26.63
C SER A 92 5.95 12.02 -27.57
N LYS A 93 6.05 11.15 -28.61
CA LYS A 93 4.93 10.89 -29.53
C LYS A 93 3.75 10.21 -28.82
N VAL A 94 4.01 9.28 -27.89
CA VAL A 94 2.98 8.62 -27.09
C VAL A 94 2.25 9.67 -26.25
N VAL A 95 2.96 10.47 -25.45
CA VAL A 95 2.42 11.51 -24.59
C VAL A 95 1.59 12.53 -25.38
N VAL A 96 2.16 13.07 -26.46
CA VAL A 96 1.49 14.05 -27.32
C VAL A 96 0.23 13.46 -27.97
N ARG A 97 0.27 12.19 -28.41
CA ARG A 97 -0.89 11.50 -28.99
C ARG A 97 -2.06 11.40 -28.00
N GLN A 98 -1.78 11.03 -26.76
CA GLN A 98 -2.82 10.94 -25.73
C GLN A 98 -3.41 12.33 -25.40
N ALA A 99 -2.58 13.34 -25.23
CA ALA A 99 -3.05 14.70 -24.97
C ALA A 99 -3.88 15.29 -26.15
N LYS A 100 -3.55 14.97 -27.41
CA LYS A 100 -4.36 15.38 -28.57
C LYS A 100 -5.76 14.76 -28.60
N ARG A 101 -6.01 13.66 -27.89
CA ARG A 101 -7.36 13.08 -27.69
C ARG A 101 -8.20 13.88 -26.69
N GLY A 102 -7.65 14.94 -26.09
CA GLY A 102 -8.32 15.77 -25.09
C GLY A 102 -8.15 15.26 -23.66
N LEU A 103 -7.29 14.27 -23.42
CA LEU A 103 -7.12 13.60 -22.13
C LEU A 103 -6.17 14.36 -21.19
N ARG A 104 -6.38 14.20 -19.87
CA ARG A 104 -5.44 14.59 -18.80
C ARG A 104 -4.40 13.49 -18.68
N VAL A 105 -3.20 13.78 -19.18
CA VAL A 105 -2.11 12.81 -19.25
C VAL A 105 -1.11 13.09 -18.14
N VAL A 106 -0.86 12.10 -17.29
CA VAL A 106 0.29 12.10 -16.40
C VAL A 106 1.42 11.32 -17.06
N ARG A 107 2.55 11.97 -17.30
CA ARG A 107 3.80 11.34 -17.66
C ARG A 107 4.58 11.08 -16.38
N LEU A 108 4.53 9.85 -15.85
CA LEU A 108 5.17 9.46 -14.61
C LEU A 108 6.64 9.07 -14.89
N MET A 109 7.57 9.75 -14.21
CA MET A 109 9.02 9.64 -14.46
C MET A 109 9.76 9.27 -13.16
N ALA A 110 10.74 8.39 -13.24
CA ALA A 110 11.52 7.97 -12.08
C ALA A 110 12.28 9.15 -11.45
N GLY A 111 12.24 9.27 -10.13
CA GLY A 111 12.87 10.36 -9.39
C GLY A 111 12.21 11.71 -9.65
N ASP A 112 12.92 12.62 -10.28
CA ASP A 112 12.51 13.98 -10.64
C ASP A 112 12.55 14.18 -12.16
N PRO A 113 11.51 14.75 -12.79
CA PRO A 113 11.45 14.90 -14.26
C PRO A 113 12.57 15.77 -14.85
N PHE A 114 13.13 16.70 -14.07
CA PHE A 114 14.10 17.68 -14.56
C PHE A 114 15.51 17.48 -13.98
N LEU A 115 15.74 16.37 -13.25
CA LEU A 115 17.05 16.06 -12.70
C LEU A 115 17.52 14.68 -13.18
N TYR A 116 18.47 14.67 -14.13
CA TYR A 116 19.02 13.47 -14.78
C TYR A 116 17.94 12.59 -15.44
N ALA A 117 16.92 13.21 -16.01
CA ALA A 117 15.80 12.60 -16.68
C ALA A 117 15.52 13.26 -18.03
N SER A 118 14.64 12.66 -18.85
CA SER A 118 14.29 13.15 -20.19
C SER A 118 13.13 14.16 -20.23
N GLY A 119 12.71 14.66 -19.07
CA GLY A 119 11.60 15.61 -18.97
C GLY A 119 11.72 16.85 -19.85
N PRO A 120 12.90 17.52 -19.93
CA PRO A 120 13.09 18.68 -20.79
C PRO A 120 12.84 18.40 -22.28
N GLU A 121 13.33 17.27 -22.80
CA GLU A 121 13.15 16.87 -24.19
C GLU A 121 11.69 16.53 -24.49
N GLU A 122 11.02 15.82 -23.59
CA GLU A 122 9.61 15.44 -23.73
C GLU A 122 8.70 16.67 -23.59
N ALA A 123 9.01 17.61 -22.69
CA ALA A 123 8.27 18.87 -22.55
C ALA A 123 8.40 19.77 -23.80
N GLN A 124 9.58 19.84 -24.41
CA GLN A 124 9.78 20.56 -25.69
C GLN A 124 8.90 20.00 -26.82
N ALA A 125 8.62 18.70 -26.82
CA ALA A 125 7.71 18.11 -27.79
C ALA A 125 6.26 18.57 -27.57
N CYS A 126 5.84 18.78 -26.32
CA CYS A 126 4.54 19.39 -26.00
C CYS A 126 4.46 20.84 -26.48
N VAL A 127 5.52 21.64 -26.27
CA VAL A 127 5.61 23.00 -26.81
C VAL A 127 5.41 23.03 -28.34
N LYS A 128 6.17 22.19 -29.06
CA LYS A 128 6.07 22.08 -30.53
C LYS A 128 4.68 21.63 -31.00
N ALA A 129 3.99 20.85 -30.18
CA ALA A 129 2.64 20.36 -30.48
C ALA A 129 1.52 21.31 -30.04
N GLY A 130 1.84 22.45 -29.36
CA GLY A 130 0.85 23.40 -28.82
C GLY A 130 0.03 22.82 -27.68
N ILE A 131 0.58 21.88 -26.90
CA ILE A 131 -0.08 21.21 -25.77
C ILE A 131 0.38 21.90 -24.49
N ALA A 132 -0.58 22.27 -23.64
CA ALA A 132 -0.31 22.81 -22.30
C ALA A 132 0.28 21.70 -21.40
N PHE A 133 1.27 22.07 -20.61
CA PHE A 133 1.89 21.14 -19.66
C PHE A 133 2.29 21.82 -18.35
N GLU A 134 2.52 21.02 -17.33
CA GLU A 134 3.13 21.40 -16.06
C GLU A 134 4.23 20.42 -15.68
N ILE A 135 5.16 20.88 -14.82
CA ILE A 135 6.23 20.05 -14.25
C ILE A 135 5.98 19.95 -12.75
N VAL A 136 5.90 18.73 -12.24
CA VAL A 136 5.77 18.43 -10.82
C VAL A 136 7.02 17.71 -10.35
N PRO A 137 7.90 18.39 -9.61
CA PRO A 137 9.13 17.78 -9.08
C PRO A 137 8.85 16.52 -8.26
N GLY A 138 9.80 15.60 -8.25
CA GLY A 138 9.81 14.44 -7.39
C GLY A 138 11.05 14.38 -6.51
N VAL A 139 11.03 13.52 -5.50
CA VAL A 139 12.22 13.29 -4.66
C VAL A 139 13.23 12.50 -5.50
N SER A 140 14.40 13.09 -5.74
CA SER A 140 15.43 12.47 -6.56
C SER A 140 16.14 11.33 -5.82
N SER A 141 16.47 10.25 -6.55
CA SER A 141 17.32 9.16 -6.05
C SER A 141 18.72 9.65 -5.62
N VAL A 142 19.20 10.75 -6.20
CA VAL A 142 20.48 11.38 -5.84
C VAL A 142 20.57 11.70 -4.35
N SER A 143 19.49 12.21 -3.76
CA SER A 143 19.43 12.58 -2.33
C SER A 143 18.77 11.51 -1.47
N ALA A 144 17.71 10.89 -1.97
CA ALA A 144 16.92 9.96 -1.18
C ALA A 144 17.62 8.63 -0.93
N VAL A 145 18.30 8.05 -1.92
CA VAL A 145 18.98 6.77 -1.76
C VAL A 145 20.10 6.84 -0.72
N PRO A 146 21.00 7.84 -0.75
CA PRO A 146 21.97 8.04 0.32
C PRO A 146 21.31 8.26 1.69
N ALA A 147 20.25 9.06 1.79
CA ALA A 147 19.55 9.30 3.04
C ALA A 147 18.96 8.01 3.64
N TYR A 148 18.36 7.15 2.81
CA TYR A 148 17.87 5.84 3.23
C TYR A 148 19.00 4.85 3.56
N ALA A 149 20.16 5.03 2.94
CA ALA A 149 21.37 4.30 3.32
C ALA A 149 22.03 4.85 4.60
N GLY A 150 21.53 5.94 5.20
CA GLY A 150 22.14 6.57 6.36
C GLY A 150 23.42 7.34 6.04
N ILE A 151 23.55 7.85 4.80
CA ILE A 151 24.72 8.59 4.32
C ILE A 151 24.30 10.02 4.00
N PRO A 152 24.67 11.02 4.82
CA PRO A 152 24.45 12.41 4.47
C PRO A 152 25.38 12.83 3.32
N LEU A 153 24.89 13.56 2.34
CA LEU A 153 25.72 14.02 1.22
C LEU A 153 26.59 15.22 1.61
N THR A 154 26.12 16.01 2.57
CA THR A 154 26.82 17.18 3.08
C THR A 154 26.83 17.17 4.60
N THR A 155 27.89 17.78 5.19
CA THR A 155 28.01 18.08 6.62
C THR A 155 28.56 19.50 6.76
N LYS A 156 28.74 19.97 8.01
CA LYS A 156 29.43 21.25 8.23
C LYS A 156 30.87 21.27 7.69
N ASP A 157 31.51 20.10 7.60
CA ASP A 157 32.90 19.93 7.15
C ASP A 157 33.01 19.50 5.67
N HIS A 158 31.93 18.92 5.12
CA HIS A 158 31.83 18.49 3.71
C HIS A 158 30.67 19.23 3.04
N ARG A 159 30.96 20.37 2.43
CA ARG A 159 29.95 21.31 1.93
C ARG A 159 29.63 21.15 0.45
N GLU A 160 30.46 20.42 -0.27
CA GLU A 160 30.35 20.28 -1.72
C GLU A 160 30.00 18.85 -2.12
N VAL A 161 29.06 18.74 -3.06
CA VAL A 161 28.64 17.47 -3.67
C VAL A 161 28.69 17.62 -5.17
N ALA A 162 29.35 16.68 -5.84
CA ALA A 162 29.25 16.56 -7.29
C ALA A 162 28.44 15.33 -7.65
N VAL A 163 27.46 15.50 -8.52
CA VAL A 163 26.66 14.40 -9.06
C VAL A 163 27.12 14.13 -10.48
N VAL A 164 27.51 12.89 -10.75
CA VAL A 164 28.10 12.48 -12.01
C VAL A 164 27.32 11.32 -12.61
N THR A 165 26.78 11.52 -13.81
CA THR A 165 26.29 10.40 -14.63
C THR A 165 27.49 9.76 -15.33
N CYS A 166 27.79 8.53 -14.95
CA CYS A 166 28.94 7.80 -15.48
C CYS A 166 28.70 7.36 -16.91
N GLY A 167 29.70 7.60 -17.78
CA GLY A 167 29.71 7.27 -19.20
C GLY A 167 31.13 7.41 -19.75
N ASP A 168 31.30 7.20 -21.05
CA ASP A 168 32.62 7.06 -21.70
C ASP A 168 33.51 8.32 -21.73
N LYS A 169 33.01 9.47 -21.30
CA LYS A 169 33.71 10.78 -21.48
C LYS A 169 33.80 11.60 -20.17
N VAL A 170 33.87 10.97 -19.02
CA VAL A 170 34.04 11.71 -17.75
C VAL A 170 35.53 11.95 -17.53
N ASP A 171 35.91 13.23 -17.39
CA ASP A 171 37.26 13.61 -16.94
C ASP A 171 37.34 13.49 -15.41
N TRP A 172 37.86 12.37 -14.93
CA TRP A 172 37.98 12.06 -13.50
C TRP A 172 38.99 12.92 -12.76
N ALA A 173 39.92 13.60 -13.47
CA ALA A 173 40.87 14.50 -12.85
C ALA A 173 40.21 15.70 -12.15
N GLN A 174 39.02 16.11 -12.59
CA GLN A 174 38.22 17.16 -11.96
C GLN A 174 37.68 16.79 -10.60
N TYR A 175 37.71 15.50 -10.25
CA TYR A 175 37.15 14.93 -9.02
C TYR A 175 38.22 14.35 -8.10
N ALA A 176 39.48 14.76 -8.26
CA ALA A 176 40.60 14.32 -7.46
C ALA A 176 40.57 14.80 -6.00
N ASP A 177 39.80 15.88 -5.73
CA ASP A 177 39.66 16.46 -4.40
C ASP A 177 38.75 15.63 -3.46
N ARG A 178 38.54 16.13 -2.23
CA ARG A 178 37.79 15.42 -1.16
C ARG A 178 36.28 15.68 -1.18
N ARG A 179 35.72 16.37 -2.19
CA ARG A 179 34.28 16.56 -2.26
C ARG A 179 33.53 15.23 -2.33
N THR A 180 32.32 15.21 -1.82
CA THR A 180 31.43 14.05 -1.93
C THR A 180 31.03 13.85 -3.40
N LEU A 181 31.13 12.64 -3.92
CA LEU A 181 30.62 12.29 -5.26
C LEU A 181 29.39 11.40 -5.13
N VAL A 182 28.37 11.69 -5.93
CA VAL A 182 27.23 10.80 -6.16
C VAL A 182 27.31 10.33 -7.62
N LEU A 183 27.55 9.05 -7.80
CA LEU A 183 27.74 8.45 -9.12
C LEU A 183 26.46 7.71 -9.53
N LEU A 184 25.91 8.08 -10.69
CA LEU A 184 24.77 7.43 -11.32
C LEU A 184 25.28 6.52 -12.46
N SER A 185 24.62 5.38 -12.66
CA SER A 185 24.99 4.40 -13.70
C SER A 185 26.43 3.84 -13.58
N ALA A 186 26.98 3.81 -12.37
CA ALA A 186 28.36 3.42 -12.12
C ALA A 186 28.61 1.90 -12.03
N VAL A 187 27.58 1.08 -11.82
CA VAL A 187 27.73 -0.35 -11.44
C VAL A 187 28.62 -1.13 -12.38
N GLY A 188 28.38 -1.03 -13.69
CA GLY A 188 29.13 -1.77 -14.71
C GLY A 188 30.59 -1.33 -14.88
N GLN A 189 30.91 -0.11 -14.48
CA GLN A 189 32.21 0.54 -14.70
C GLN A 189 32.92 0.91 -13.38
N ILE A 190 32.41 0.44 -12.25
CA ILE A 190 32.88 0.90 -10.93
C ILE A 190 34.38 0.65 -10.70
N GLY A 191 34.92 -0.42 -11.27
CA GLY A 191 36.36 -0.72 -11.19
C GLY A 191 37.21 0.31 -11.94
N ASP A 192 36.83 0.65 -13.16
CA ASP A 192 37.53 1.62 -14.00
C ASP A 192 37.42 3.03 -13.43
N ILE A 193 36.21 3.39 -12.90
CA ILE A 193 35.98 4.66 -12.22
C ILE A 193 36.86 4.79 -10.98
N ALA A 194 36.91 3.75 -10.13
CA ALA A 194 37.72 3.75 -8.93
C ALA A 194 39.22 3.88 -9.25
N ALA A 195 39.71 3.14 -10.25
CA ALA A 195 41.10 3.23 -10.72
C ALA A 195 41.42 4.63 -11.24
N ALA A 196 40.51 5.23 -12.02
CA ALA A 196 40.70 6.58 -12.57
C ALA A 196 40.72 7.66 -11.46
N LEU A 197 39.86 7.55 -10.44
CA LEU A 197 39.86 8.47 -9.29
C LEU A 197 41.14 8.36 -8.45
N VAL A 198 41.64 7.15 -8.25
CA VAL A 198 42.93 6.92 -7.55
C VAL A 198 44.08 7.47 -8.40
N ALA A 199 44.12 7.22 -9.70
CA ALA A 199 45.13 7.77 -10.60
C ALA A 199 45.10 9.31 -10.68
N ALA A 200 43.93 9.91 -10.51
CA ALA A 200 43.73 11.35 -10.40
C ALA A 200 44.21 11.95 -9.06
N GLY A 201 44.49 11.15 -8.05
CA GLY A 201 45.03 11.58 -6.75
C GLY A 201 44.15 11.36 -5.54
N ARG A 202 42.98 10.72 -5.68
CA ARG A 202 42.21 10.30 -4.51
C ARG A 202 42.91 9.15 -3.77
N ALA A 203 42.84 9.18 -2.45
CA ALA A 203 43.39 8.10 -1.62
C ALA A 203 42.65 6.78 -1.91
N PRO A 204 43.37 5.65 -2.11
CA PRO A 204 42.75 4.33 -2.35
C PRO A 204 41.79 3.91 -1.23
N GLU A 205 42.03 4.37 0.00
CA GLU A 205 41.24 4.12 1.21
C GLU A 205 39.96 4.98 1.29
N THR A 206 39.75 5.91 0.34
CA THR A 206 38.55 6.75 0.33
C THR A 206 37.29 5.89 0.42
N PRO A 207 36.41 6.13 1.42
CA PRO A 207 35.21 5.34 1.60
C PRO A 207 34.24 5.45 0.41
N VAL A 208 33.64 4.32 0.08
CA VAL A 208 32.63 4.20 -1.00
C VAL A 208 31.45 3.39 -0.50
N ALA A 209 30.25 3.84 -0.79
CA ALA A 209 29.04 3.04 -0.58
C ALA A 209 28.27 2.92 -1.90
N MET A 210 27.83 1.71 -2.24
CA MET A 210 26.93 1.45 -3.36
C MET A 210 25.62 0.90 -2.83
N THR A 211 24.49 1.56 -3.13
CA THR A 211 23.15 1.19 -2.70
C THR A 211 22.31 0.85 -3.91
N ARG A 212 21.84 -0.40 -3.99
CA ARG A 212 20.93 -0.85 -5.05
C ARG A 212 19.48 -0.81 -4.57
N VAL A 213 18.54 -0.63 -5.49
CA VAL A 213 17.08 -0.63 -5.28
C VAL A 213 16.70 0.25 -4.06
N GLY A 214 17.36 1.43 -3.98
CA GLY A 214 17.29 2.32 -2.82
C GLY A 214 15.86 2.76 -2.52
N THR A 215 15.60 3.04 -1.25
CA THR A 215 14.31 3.44 -0.65
C THR A 215 13.22 2.35 -0.62
N THR A 216 13.50 1.18 -1.17
CA THR A 216 12.57 0.03 -1.12
C THR A 216 13.01 -0.97 -0.04
N THR A 217 12.13 -1.90 0.28
CA THR A 217 12.43 -3.01 1.21
C THR A 217 13.40 -4.05 0.65
N GLU A 218 13.81 -3.90 -0.62
CA GLU A 218 14.85 -4.68 -1.28
C GLU A 218 16.19 -3.95 -1.31
N GLN A 219 16.27 -2.76 -0.72
CA GLN A 219 17.50 -1.99 -0.63
C GLN A 219 18.63 -2.85 -0.04
N ALA A 220 19.79 -2.75 -0.66
CA ALA A 220 21.02 -3.33 -0.13
C ALA A 220 22.18 -2.39 -0.39
N THR A 221 22.95 -2.10 0.66
CA THR A 221 24.10 -1.20 0.61
C THR A 221 25.38 -1.98 0.92
N VAL A 222 26.39 -1.80 0.06
CA VAL A 222 27.76 -2.27 0.27
C VAL A 222 28.63 -1.07 0.58
N THR A 223 29.34 -1.12 1.70
CA THR A 223 30.39 -0.15 2.05
C THR A 223 31.78 -0.76 1.81
N SER A 224 32.69 0.01 1.26
CA SER A 224 34.02 -0.43 0.87
C SER A 224 34.97 0.78 0.75
N THR A 225 36.11 0.60 0.11
CA THR A 225 37.06 1.65 -0.29
C THR A 225 37.20 1.70 -1.80
N LEU A 226 37.78 2.77 -2.35
CA LEU A 226 38.01 2.87 -3.81
C LEU A 226 38.80 1.67 -4.34
N GLU A 227 39.84 1.22 -3.64
CA GLU A 227 40.66 0.09 -4.06
C GLU A 227 39.89 -1.24 -4.11
N ARG A 228 38.81 -1.41 -3.31
CA ARG A 228 38.14 -2.68 -3.10
C ARG A 228 36.74 -2.74 -3.68
N ILE A 229 36.09 -1.60 -3.93
CA ILE A 229 34.67 -1.54 -4.29
C ILE A 229 34.29 -2.44 -5.48
N ALA A 230 35.18 -2.61 -6.46
CA ALA A 230 34.92 -3.47 -7.61
C ALA A 230 34.75 -4.95 -7.22
N VAL A 231 35.55 -5.42 -6.26
CA VAL A 231 35.52 -6.81 -5.77
C VAL A 231 34.30 -6.99 -4.85
N ASP A 232 34.11 -6.07 -3.91
CA ASP A 232 33.07 -6.17 -2.89
C ASP A 232 31.67 -6.00 -3.53
N ALA A 233 31.49 -5.11 -4.49
CA ALA A 233 30.25 -4.95 -5.25
C ALA A 233 29.88 -6.23 -6.05
N ARG A 234 30.89 -6.88 -6.66
CA ARG A 234 30.68 -8.15 -7.37
C ARG A 234 30.31 -9.28 -6.42
N ALA A 235 31.00 -9.39 -5.27
CA ALA A 235 30.71 -10.38 -4.24
C ALA A 235 29.29 -10.23 -3.67
N ALA A 236 28.83 -9.00 -3.49
CA ALA A 236 27.49 -8.66 -3.03
C ALA A 236 26.43 -8.67 -4.15
N ARG A 237 26.81 -9.02 -5.38
CA ARG A 237 25.91 -9.06 -6.56
C ARG A 237 25.16 -7.74 -6.76
N MET A 238 25.89 -6.63 -6.65
CA MET A 238 25.30 -5.32 -6.92
C MET A 238 24.92 -5.19 -8.40
N ALA A 239 23.71 -4.69 -8.64
CA ALA A 239 23.11 -4.55 -9.96
C ALA A 239 22.33 -3.23 -10.05
N PRO A 240 22.13 -2.67 -11.25
CA PRO A 240 21.23 -1.54 -11.45
C PRO A 240 19.77 -1.89 -11.07
N PRO A 241 18.96 -0.88 -10.62
CA PRO A 241 19.34 0.50 -10.40
C PRO A 241 20.13 0.68 -9.09
N ALA A 242 21.21 1.46 -9.15
CA ALA A 242 22.03 1.72 -7.95
C ALA A 242 22.62 3.14 -7.98
N VAL A 243 22.80 3.71 -6.79
CA VAL A 243 23.50 4.97 -6.54
C VAL A 243 24.77 4.68 -5.76
N THR A 244 25.91 5.26 -6.18
CA THR A 244 27.18 5.12 -5.49
C THR A 244 27.61 6.46 -4.89
N VAL A 245 27.98 6.47 -3.62
CA VAL A 245 28.53 7.63 -2.93
C VAL A 245 30.01 7.39 -2.63
N VAL A 246 30.87 8.35 -2.97
CA VAL A 246 32.31 8.32 -2.70
C VAL A 246 32.68 9.50 -1.83
N GLY A 247 33.34 9.26 -0.70
CA GLY A 247 33.83 10.30 0.19
C GLY A 247 33.68 9.94 1.66
N ASP A 248 34.30 10.79 2.51
CA ASP A 248 34.39 10.59 3.97
C ASP A 248 33.02 10.49 4.66
N VAL A 249 31.96 11.10 4.06
CA VAL A 249 30.58 11.04 4.57
C VAL A 249 30.01 9.62 4.65
N VAL A 250 30.57 8.67 3.88
CA VAL A 250 30.17 7.26 3.91
C VAL A 250 30.45 6.63 5.29
N GLY A 251 31.50 7.07 6.00
CA GLY A 251 31.82 6.60 7.34
C GLY A 251 30.75 6.92 8.39
N LEU A 252 29.86 7.87 8.12
CA LEU A 252 28.76 8.19 9.05
C LEU A 252 27.62 7.16 9.02
N ARG A 253 27.59 6.28 8.01
CA ARG A 253 26.54 5.27 7.86
C ARG A 253 26.45 4.34 9.08
N ASP A 254 27.56 3.96 9.69
CA ASP A 254 27.55 3.02 10.83
C ASP A 254 26.70 3.54 11.99
N ALA A 255 26.69 4.86 12.19
CA ALA A 255 25.90 5.51 13.24
C ALA A 255 24.48 5.93 12.75
N LEU A 256 24.31 6.17 11.45
CA LEU A 256 23.10 6.77 10.87
C LEU A 256 22.22 5.79 10.08
N SER A 257 22.61 4.52 9.95
CA SER A 257 21.79 3.52 9.27
C SER A 257 20.49 3.27 10.05
N TRP A 258 19.38 3.69 9.49
CA TRP A 258 18.06 3.64 10.13
C TRP A 258 17.06 2.76 9.39
N PHE A 259 17.20 2.64 8.06
CA PHE A 259 16.20 1.98 7.23
C PHE A 259 16.42 0.49 7.12
N GLU A 260 17.65 0.06 6.75
CA GLU A 260 18.02 -1.37 6.66
C GLU A 260 18.16 -2.04 8.04
N THR A 261 18.15 -1.23 9.11
CA THR A 261 18.20 -1.71 10.51
C THR A 261 16.84 -1.87 11.15
N LYS A 262 15.76 -1.52 10.45
CA LYS A 262 14.39 -1.73 10.95
C LYS A 262 14.16 -3.20 11.33
N PRO A 263 13.40 -3.46 12.39
CA PRO A 263 13.21 -4.82 12.94
C PRO A 263 12.74 -5.87 11.94
N LEU A 264 11.84 -5.48 11.04
CA LEU A 264 11.23 -6.37 10.04
C LEU A 264 11.66 -6.00 8.62
N PHE A 265 12.83 -5.36 8.47
CA PHE A 265 13.27 -4.90 7.15
C PHE A 265 13.31 -6.05 6.12
N GLY A 266 12.57 -5.87 5.03
CA GLY A 266 12.46 -6.83 3.94
C GLY A 266 11.66 -8.10 4.25
N TRP A 267 11.06 -8.24 5.45
CA TRP A 267 10.23 -9.40 5.76
C TRP A 267 8.94 -9.36 4.97
N ARG A 268 8.63 -10.42 4.26
CA ARG A 268 7.31 -10.64 3.66
C ARG A 268 6.37 -11.22 4.70
N VAL A 269 5.37 -10.45 5.08
CA VAL A 269 4.42 -10.83 6.14
C VAL A 269 3.05 -11.08 5.55
N LEU A 270 2.58 -12.33 5.65
CA LEU A 270 1.25 -12.72 5.22
C LEU A 270 0.19 -12.20 6.19
N VAL A 271 -0.78 -11.44 5.68
CA VAL A 271 -1.89 -10.86 6.44
C VAL A 271 -3.19 -11.49 5.96
N PRO A 272 -3.74 -12.50 6.66
CA PRO A 272 -4.93 -13.23 6.24
C PRO A 272 -6.23 -12.47 6.56
N ARG A 273 -6.40 -11.28 5.98
CA ARG A 273 -7.55 -10.38 6.14
C ARG A 273 -7.92 -9.72 4.83
N THR A 274 -9.16 -9.20 4.73
CA THR A 274 -9.55 -8.34 3.61
C THR A 274 -8.77 -7.02 3.65
N LYS A 275 -8.64 -6.36 2.50
CA LYS A 275 -7.90 -5.10 2.35
C LYS A 275 -8.43 -4.01 3.32
N GLU A 276 -9.76 -3.92 3.47
CA GLU A 276 -10.40 -2.95 4.36
C GLU A 276 -10.09 -3.21 5.84
N GLN A 277 -9.90 -4.48 6.23
CA GLN A 277 -9.60 -4.87 7.60
C GLN A 277 -8.12 -4.86 7.92
N ALA A 278 -7.26 -4.89 6.90
CA ALA A 278 -5.81 -5.00 7.02
C ALA A 278 -5.11 -3.63 7.14
N GLY A 279 -5.78 -2.52 6.80
CA GLY A 279 -5.16 -1.21 6.60
C GLY A 279 -4.19 -0.77 7.71
N THR A 280 -4.67 -0.65 8.96
CA THR A 280 -3.84 -0.24 10.10
C THR A 280 -2.71 -1.24 10.38
N LEU A 281 -3.00 -2.55 10.33
CA LEU A 281 -2.01 -3.61 10.53
C LEU A 281 -0.91 -3.55 9.47
N SER A 282 -1.28 -3.47 8.20
CA SER A 282 -0.35 -3.40 7.08
C SER A 282 0.49 -2.12 7.13
N GLN A 283 -0.11 -0.98 7.49
CA GLN A 283 0.61 0.29 7.63
C GLN A 283 1.66 0.21 8.76
N ARG A 284 1.31 -0.37 9.92
CA ARG A 284 2.24 -0.54 11.02
C ARG A 284 3.38 -1.51 10.67
N LEU A 285 3.09 -2.61 9.97
CA LEU A 285 4.12 -3.53 9.44
C LEU A 285 5.10 -2.81 8.51
N ARG A 286 4.60 -1.97 7.58
CA ARG A 286 5.46 -1.13 6.71
C ARG A 286 6.30 -0.15 7.52
N GLY A 287 5.77 0.39 8.61
CA GLY A 287 6.52 1.23 9.55
C GLY A 287 7.78 0.54 10.08
N TYR A 288 7.71 -0.75 10.35
CA TYR A 288 8.84 -1.59 10.77
C TYR A 288 9.67 -2.17 9.62
N GLY A 289 9.40 -1.78 8.37
CA GLY A 289 10.15 -2.20 7.18
C GLY A 289 9.69 -3.51 6.55
N ALA A 290 8.54 -4.05 6.95
CA ALA A 290 7.98 -5.26 6.35
C ALA A 290 7.21 -4.97 5.05
N VAL A 291 7.04 -6.01 4.23
CA VAL A 291 6.18 -6.07 3.05
C VAL A 291 4.94 -6.89 3.41
N PRO A 292 3.82 -6.27 3.76
CA PRO A 292 2.59 -7.01 4.02
C PRO A 292 1.97 -7.50 2.71
N ASP A 293 1.61 -8.79 2.69
CA ASP A 293 0.90 -9.47 1.62
C ASP A 293 -0.51 -9.81 2.13
N GLU A 294 -1.52 -9.06 1.69
CA GLU A 294 -2.90 -9.20 2.15
C GLU A 294 -3.59 -10.32 1.38
N VAL A 295 -4.00 -11.37 2.09
CA VAL A 295 -4.72 -12.52 1.53
C VAL A 295 -6.08 -12.63 2.20
N PRO A 296 -7.19 -12.28 1.53
CA PRO A 296 -8.52 -12.44 2.06
C PRO A 296 -8.80 -13.90 2.42
N THR A 297 -9.29 -14.15 3.62
CA THR A 297 -9.69 -15.50 4.07
C THR A 297 -11.19 -15.67 4.17
N ILE A 298 -11.92 -14.56 4.10
CA ILE A 298 -13.37 -14.50 3.99
C ILE A 298 -13.77 -13.60 2.83
N SER A 299 -14.94 -13.85 2.28
CA SER A 299 -15.63 -12.98 1.33
C SER A 299 -16.99 -12.63 1.90
N VAL A 300 -17.39 -11.39 1.73
CA VAL A 300 -18.76 -10.93 2.02
C VAL A 300 -19.53 -10.99 0.70
N GLU A 301 -20.60 -11.78 0.70
CA GLU A 301 -21.43 -12.00 -0.49
C GLU A 301 -22.86 -11.54 -0.23
N PRO A 302 -23.62 -11.17 -1.25
CA PRO A 302 -25.05 -10.90 -1.13
C PRO A 302 -25.80 -12.07 -0.49
N PRO A 303 -26.96 -11.83 0.14
CA PRO A 303 -27.78 -12.89 0.71
C PRO A 303 -28.29 -13.83 -0.39
N ARG A 304 -28.55 -15.11 -0.03
CA ARG A 304 -29.14 -16.09 -0.99
C ARG A 304 -30.53 -15.68 -1.45
N ASN A 305 -31.27 -14.97 -0.61
CA ASN A 305 -32.59 -14.43 -0.89
C ASN A 305 -32.58 -12.90 -0.76
N PRO A 306 -32.24 -12.16 -1.84
CA PRO A 306 -32.22 -10.70 -1.80
C PRO A 306 -33.59 -10.08 -1.60
N GLN A 307 -34.68 -10.80 -1.90
CA GLN A 307 -36.05 -10.28 -1.80
C GLN A 307 -36.44 -9.88 -0.37
N GLN A 308 -35.88 -10.53 0.64
CA GLN A 308 -36.11 -10.17 2.05
C GLN A 308 -35.54 -8.78 2.34
N MET A 309 -34.31 -8.52 1.87
CA MET A 309 -33.67 -7.23 2.02
C MET A 309 -34.40 -6.14 1.24
N ASP A 310 -34.85 -6.44 0.01
CA ASP A 310 -35.65 -5.52 -0.83
C ASP A 310 -36.97 -5.15 -0.14
N LYS A 311 -37.67 -6.13 0.47
CA LYS A 311 -38.90 -5.91 1.23
C LYS A 311 -38.65 -5.06 2.48
N ALA A 312 -37.54 -5.31 3.18
CA ALA A 312 -37.19 -4.55 4.40
C ALA A 312 -36.83 -3.10 4.06
N VAL A 313 -35.99 -2.86 3.04
CA VAL A 313 -35.66 -1.49 2.60
C VAL A 313 -36.89 -0.74 2.13
N ARG A 314 -37.81 -1.38 1.40
CA ARG A 314 -39.11 -0.78 1.04
C ARG A 314 -39.92 -0.44 2.28
N GLY A 315 -40.02 -1.36 3.25
CA GLY A 315 -40.70 -1.13 4.51
C GLY A 315 -40.09 0.03 5.33
N LEU A 316 -38.78 0.22 5.25
CA LEU A 316 -38.09 1.35 5.87
C LEU A 316 -38.58 2.67 5.27
N VAL A 317 -38.63 2.78 3.94
CA VAL A 317 -39.12 3.97 3.22
C VAL A 317 -40.59 4.23 3.48
N GLU A 318 -41.40 3.18 3.66
CA GLU A 318 -42.83 3.25 4.00
C GLU A 318 -43.10 3.58 5.48
N GLY A 319 -42.05 3.73 6.31
CA GLY A 319 -42.17 4.04 7.73
C GLY A 319 -42.67 2.85 8.58
N ARG A 320 -42.29 1.63 8.25
CA ARG A 320 -42.70 0.41 8.96
C ARG A 320 -41.92 0.18 10.27
N TYR A 321 -40.76 0.81 10.43
CA TYR A 321 -39.85 0.56 11.52
C TYR A 321 -39.67 1.79 12.41
N GLU A 322 -39.55 1.60 13.71
CA GLU A 322 -39.14 2.62 14.68
C GLU A 322 -37.61 2.66 14.77
N TRP A 323 -36.96 1.48 14.68
CA TRP A 323 -35.51 1.33 14.80
C TRP A 323 -34.91 0.55 13.65
N ILE A 324 -33.67 0.90 13.31
CA ILE A 324 -32.76 0.02 12.61
C ILE A 324 -31.53 -0.22 13.48
N ALA A 325 -31.12 -1.50 13.67
CA ALA A 325 -29.95 -1.85 14.46
C ALA A 325 -28.86 -2.49 13.62
N PHE A 326 -27.75 -1.80 13.50
CA PHE A 326 -26.58 -2.28 12.77
C PHE A 326 -25.62 -3.01 13.72
N THR A 327 -25.44 -4.31 13.49
CA THR A 327 -24.54 -5.15 14.27
C THR A 327 -23.12 -5.20 13.73
N SER A 328 -22.85 -4.62 12.56
CA SER A 328 -21.53 -4.60 11.92
C SER A 328 -21.41 -3.55 10.82
N VAL A 329 -20.17 -3.18 10.50
CA VAL A 329 -19.84 -2.33 9.33
C VAL A 329 -20.35 -2.94 8.02
N ASN A 330 -20.31 -4.28 7.88
CA ASN A 330 -20.81 -4.95 6.67
C ASN A 330 -22.33 -4.84 6.51
N ALA A 331 -23.08 -4.82 7.62
CA ALA A 331 -24.52 -4.57 7.58
C ALA A 331 -24.81 -3.13 7.08
N VAL A 332 -24.05 -2.13 7.55
CA VAL A 332 -24.16 -0.75 7.07
C VAL A 332 -23.89 -0.68 5.58
N LYS A 333 -22.81 -1.33 5.10
CA LYS A 333 -22.46 -1.39 3.66
C LYS A 333 -23.58 -2.04 2.84
N ALA A 334 -24.09 -3.19 3.28
CA ALA A 334 -25.14 -3.91 2.55
C ALA A 334 -26.44 -3.11 2.41
N VAL A 335 -26.85 -2.38 3.47
CA VAL A 335 -28.02 -1.48 3.40
C VAL A 335 -27.72 -0.32 2.47
N ARG A 336 -26.53 0.28 2.56
CA ARG A 336 -26.10 1.39 1.70
C ARG A 336 -26.08 0.99 0.22
N GLU A 337 -25.54 -0.17 -0.13
CA GLU A 337 -25.54 -0.69 -1.50
C GLU A 337 -26.97 -0.82 -2.05
N LYS A 338 -27.93 -1.30 -1.22
CA LYS A 338 -29.33 -1.35 -1.60
C LYS A 338 -29.96 0.03 -1.78
N PHE A 339 -29.58 0.99 -0.96
CA PHE A 339 -30.02 2.38 -1.12
C PHE A 339 -29.52 2.98 -2.43
N GLU A 340 -28.24 2.76 -2.76
CA GLU A 340 -27.66 3.19 -4.03
C GLU A 340 -28.36 2.52 -5.23
N GLU A 341 -28.67 1.22 -5.16
CA GLU A 341 -29.41 0.48 -6.19
C GLU A 341 -30.80 1.08 -6.46
N TYR A 342 -31.48 1.53 -5.39
CA TYR A 342 -32.83 2.14 -5.51
C TYR A 342 -32.83 3.66 -5.68
N GLY A 343 -31.68 4.30 -5.78
CA GLY A 343 -31.56 5.76 -5.86
C GLY A 343 -32.01 6.48 -4.59
N LEU A 344 -31.93 5.82 -3.45
CA LEU A 344 -32.24 6.36 -2.12
C LEU A 344 -31.00 7.01 -1.51
N ASP A 345 -31.23 7.94 -0.59
CA ASP A 345 -30.17 8.57 0.20
C ASP A 345 -30.53 8.65 1.69
N ALA A 346 -29.69 9.32 2.50
CA ALA A 346 -29.86 9.44 3.94
C ALA A 346 -31.21 10.04 4.38
N ARG A 347 -31.94 10.74 3.51
CA ARG A 347 -33.26 11.30 3.80
C ARG A 347 -34.32 10.21 4.06
N ALA A 348 -34.11 9.01 3.53
CA ALA A 348 -35.01 7.87 3.77
C ALA A 348 -35.00 7.37 5.22
N PHE A 349 -34.03 7.80 6.04
CA PHE A 349 -33.96 7.53 7.48
C PHE A 349 -34.72 8.56 8.33
N SER A 350 -35.43 9.49 7.73
CA SER A 350 -36.18 10.51 8.47
C SER A 350 -37.22 9.88 9.40
N GLY A 351 -37.11 10.16 10.68
CA GLY A 351 -38.01 9.60 11.72
C GLY A 351 -37.61 8.20 12.23
N LEU A 352 -36.60 7.56 11.65
CA LEU A 352 -36.11 6.25 12.08
C LEU A 352 -34.96 6.43 13.09
N LYS A 353 -35.02 5.75 14.22
CA LYS A 353 -33.94 5.68 15.20
C LYS A 353 -32.89 4.66 14.77
N ILE A 354 -31.62 4.98 14.95
CA ILE A 354 -30.49 4.17 14.47
C ILE A 354 -29.66 3.69 15.65
N ALA A 355 -29.50 2.37 15.79
CA ALA A 355 -28.63 1.77 16.78
C ALA A 355 -27.38 1.13 16.13
N ALA A 356 -26.25 1.23 16.80
CA ALA A 356 -24.99 0.61 16.40
C ALA A 356 -24.39 -0.19 17.57
N VAL A 357 -23.97 -1.43 17.33
CA VAL A 357 -23.42 -2.33 18.35
C VAL A 357 -22.05 -1.87 18.90
N GLY A 358 -21.42 -0.88 18.28
CA GLY A 358 -20.13 -0.36 18.73
C GLY A 358 -19.58 0.74 17.83
N ASP A 359 -18.49 1.38 18.30
CA ASP A 359 -17.91 2.58 17.71
C ASP A 359 -17.56 2.46 16.23
N LYS A 360 -16.99 1.32 15.79
CA LYS A 360 -16.65 1.12 14.37
C LYS A 360 -17.88 1.13 13.47
N THR A 361 -18.99 0.57 13.96
CA THR A 361 -20.27 0.58 13.24
C THR A 361 -20.85 1.99 13.24
N ALA A 362 -20.82 2.69 14.39
CA ALA A 362 -21.24 4.08 14.48
C ALA A 362 -20.45 5.02 13.56
N GLN A 363 -19.12 4.82 13.44
CA GLN A 363 -18.28 5.55 12.50
C GLN A 363 -18.67 5.28 11.04
N ALA A 364 -18.99 4.03 10.67
CA ALA A 364 -19.45 3.71 9.31
C ALA A 364 -20.79 4.38 8.99
N ILE A 365 -21.69 4.46 9.96
CA ILE A 365 -22.96 5.20 9.86
C ILE A 365 -22.67 6.71 9.69
N ALA A 366 -21.73 7.27 10.45
CA ALA A 366 -21.34 8.67 10.34
C ALA A 366 -20.72 9.01 8.96
N GLN A 367 -19.93 8.11 8.38
CA GLN A 367 -19.39 8.25 7.03
C GLN A 367 -20.48 8.23 5.93
N TRP A 368 -21.65 7.67 6.23
CA TRP A 368 -22.83 7.73 5.36
C TRP A 368 -23.63 9.03 5.53
N GLY A 369 -23.23 9.90 6.48
CA GLY A 369 -23.92 11.17 6.78
C GLY A 369 -25.05 11.03 7.79
N LEU A 370 -25.11 9.92 8.52
CA LEU A 370 -26.11 9.63 9.55
C LEU A 370 -25.46 9.64 10.94
N ARG A 371 -26.28 9.68 11.99
CA ARG A 371 -25.82 9.57 13.38
C ARG A 371 -26.57 8.43 14.06
N ALA A 372 -25.85 7.57 14.79
CA ALA A 372 -26.47 6.59 15.66
C ALA A 372 -27.09 7.29 16.89
N ASP A 373 -28.34 6.95 17.20
CA ASP A 373 -29.06 7.41 18.36
C ASP A 373 -28.71 6.59 19.59
N LEU A 374 -28.36 5.29 19.39
CA LEU A 374 -27.99 4.37 20.46
C LEU A 374 -26.66 3.66 20.07
N VAL A 375 -25.70 3.75 21.00
CA VAL A 375 -24.44 2.98 20.99
C VAL A 375 -24.21 2.52 22.43
N PRO A 376 -23.83 1.25 22.69
CA PRO A 376 -23.61 0.76 24.04
C PRO A 376 -22.70 1.67 24.87
N SER A 377 -23.14 2.02 26.08
CA SER A 377 -22.33 2.81 27.02
C SER A 377 -21.26 1.96 27.73
N GLY A 378 -21.46 0.63 27.77
CA GLY A 378 -20.59 -0.35 28.40
C GLY A 378 -19.86 -1.23 27.37
N GLU A 379 -20.12 -2.55 27.40
CA GLU A 379 -19.51 -3.50 26.47
C GLU A 379 -20.05 -3.32 25.04
N GLN A 380 -19.16 -3.17 24.09
CA GLN A 380 -19.54 -3.05 22.66
C GLN A 380 -19.89 -4.43 22.07
N SER A 381 -21.04 -4.93 22.47
CA SER A 381 -21.56 -6.24 22.08
C SER A 381 -23.10 -6.18 21.93
N ALA A 382 -23.68 -7.26 21.41
CA ALA A 382 -25.15 -7.41 21.37
C ALA A 382 -25.77 -7.36 22.76
N ALA A 383 -25.09 -7.90 23.78
CA ALA A 383 -25.54 -7.84 25.16
C ALA A 383 -25.52 -6.40 25.70
N GLY A 384 -24.40 -5.68 25.53
CA GLY A 384 -24.32 -4.28 25.95
C GLY A 384 -25.33 -3.38 25.21
N LEU A 385 -25.65 -3.68 23.94
CA LEU A 385 -26.68 -2.95 23.21
C LEU A 385 -28.09 -3.18 23.85
N LEU A 386 -28.37 -4.41 24.31
CA LEU A 386 -29.62 -4.73 24.97
C LEU A 386 -29.74 -4.09 26.37
N GLU A 387 -28.62 -3.92 27.09
CA GLU A 387 -28.63 -3.24 28.41
C GLU A 387 -29.07 -1.78 28.30
N ASP A 388 -28.73 -1.12 27.19
CA ASP A 388 -29.06 0.29 26.95
C ASP A 388 -30.31 0.46 26.07
N TRP A 389 -30.94 -0.64 25.59
CA TRP A 389 -32.10 -0.56 24.70
C TRP A 389 -33.38 -0.25 25.48
N PRO A 390 -34.19 0.75 25.06
CA PRO A 390 -35.43 1.06 25.75
C PRO A 390 -36.48 -0.06 25.60
N GLU A 391 -37.24 -0.32 26.64
CA GLU A 391 -38.46 -1.14 26.53
C GLU A 391 -39.47 -0.45 25.60
N TYR A 392 -40.24 -1.24 24.85
CA TYR A 392 -41.30 -0.72 24.00
C TYR A 392 -42.42 -0.10 24.86
N ASP A 393 -42.80 1.14 24.53
CA ASP A 393 -43.88 1.86 25.17
C ASP A 393 -44.96 2.23 24.13
N GLU A 394 -46.14 1.63 24.27
CA GLU A 394 -47.29 1.84 23.36
C GLU A 394 -47.71 3.31 23.21
N LEU A 395 -47.42 4.16 24.22
CA LEU A 395 -47.80 5.58 24.23
C LEU A 395 -46.71 6.47 23.55
N LEU A 396 -45.44 6.06 23.64
CA LEU A 396 -44.29 6.85 23.17
C LEU A 396 -43.77 6.38 21.83
N ASP A 397 -43.89 5.09 21.55
CA ASP A 397 -43.38 4.47 20.33
C ASP A 397 -44.55 4.13 19.39
N PRO A 398 -44.74 4.87 18.29
CA PRO A 398 -45.85 4.63 17.35
C PRO A 398 -45.76 3.31 16.62
N ILE A 399 -44.56 2.71 16.55
CA ILE A 399 -44.26 1.48 15.84
C ILE A 399 -43.43 0.57 16.71
N ASN A 400 -43.87 -0.67 16.93
CA ASN A 400 -43.16 -1.66 17.74
C ASN A 400 -42.13 -2.49 16.99
N ARG A 401 -41.59 -1.99 15.87
CA ARG A 401 -40.83 -2.84 14.93
C ARG A 401 -39.42 -2.35 14.71
N VAL A 402 -38.48 -3.29 14.81
CA VAL A 402 -37.03 -3.09 14.59
C VAL A 402 -36.56 -3.82 13.34
N PHE A 403 -35.87 -3.12 12.45
CA PHE A 403 -35.18 -3.73 11.34
C PHE A 403 -33.76 -4.14 11.74
N LEU A 404 -33.43 -5.43 11.59
CA LEU A 404 -32.12 -6.02 11.95
C LEU A 404 -31.41 -6.57 10.72
N PRO A 405 -30.67 -5.74 9.94
CA PRO A 405 -29.83 -6.23 8.88
C PRO A 405 -28.55 -6.85 9.45
N ARG A 406 -28.32 -8.16 9.24
CA ARG A 406 -27.18 -8.86 9.81
C ARG A 406 -26.63 -9.98 8.93
N ALA A 407 -25.53 -10.61 9.38
CA ALA A 407 -24.94 -11.76 8.70
C ALA A 407 -25.81 -13.01 8.83
N ASP A 408 -25.70 -13.94 7.87
CA ASP A 408 -26.35 -15.26 7.92
C ASP A 408 -25.91 -16.15 9.09
N ILE A 409 -24.76 -15.84 9.70
CA ILE A 409 -24.17 -16.59 10.83
C ILE A 409 -24.36 -15.87 12.18
N ALA A 410 -25.19 -14.83 12.25
CA ALA A 410 -25.41 -14.08 13.49
C ALA A 410 -26.17 -14.92 14.51
N THR A 411 -25.85 -14.71 15.81
CA THR A 411 -26.55 -15.39 16.92
C THR A 411 -27.92 -14.80 17.18
N GLU A 412 -28.84 -15.60 17.70
CA GLU A 412 -30.23 -15.17 17.97
C GLU A 412 -30.40 -14.30 19.23
N ASN A 413 -29.34 -14.10 20.03
CA ASN A 413 -29.42 -13.44 21.34
C ASN A 413 -29.99 -12.02 21.27
N LEU A 414 -29.62 -11.24 20.23
CA LEU A 414 -30.14 -9.86 20.08
C LEU A 414 -31.63 -9.86 19.75
N VAL A 415 -32.10 -10.76 18.91
CA VAL A 415 -33.52 -10.88 18.55
C VAL A 415 -34.34 -11.26 19.78
N ALA A 416 -33.88 -12.29 20.51
CA ALA A 416 -34.57 -12.74 21.73
C ALA A 416 -34.68 -11.62 22.78
N GLY A 417 -33.57 -10.90 23.03
CA GLY A 417 -33.57 -9.81 24.00
C GLY A 417 -34.48 -8.64 23.60
N LEU A 418 -34.54 -8.29 22.32
CA LEU A 418 -35.45 -7.25 21.83
C LEU A 418 -36.93 -7.67 21.95
N VAL A 419 -37.22 -8.93 21.69
CA VAL A 419 -38.57 -9.50 21.89
C VAL A 419 -38.96 -9.48 23.38
N ASP A 420 -38.04 -9.80 24.30
CA ASP A 420 -38.25 -9.71 25.73
C ASP A 420 -38.54 -8.27 26.20
N LEU A 421 -37.98 -7.27 25.49
CA LEU A 421 -38.25 -5.84 25.70
C LEU A 421 -39.53 -5.34 24.99
N GLY A 422 -40.32 -6.22 24.37
CA GLY A 422 -41.61 -5.89 23.75
C GLY A 422 -41.54 -5.49 22.25
N TRP A 423 -40.36 -5.56 21.62
CA TRP A 423 -40.21 -5.18 20.23
C TRP A 423 -40.43 -6.36 19.26
N GLU A 424 -41.02 -6.10 18.12
CA GLU A 424 -41.06 -7.04 17.01
C GLU A 424 -39.82 -6.86 16.13
N CYS A 425 -39.15 -7.95 15.71
CA CYS A 425 -37.94 -7.90 14.95
C CYS A 425 -38.13 -8.44 13.52
N ASP A 426 -37.84 -7.60 12.51
CA ASP A 426 -37.60 -8.08 11.14
C ASP A 426 -36.11 -8.41 11.02
N ASP A 427 -35.77 -9.68 11.35
CA ASP A 427 -34.43 -10.24 11.23
C ASP A 427 -34.15 -10.59 9.77
N VAL A 428 -33.24 -9.83 9.13
CA VAL A 428 -32.99 -9.94 7.70
C VAL A 428 -31.51 -10.23 7.45
N THR A 429 -31.25 -11.32 6.75
CA THR A 429 -29.90 -11.60 6.24
C THR A 429 -29.53 -10.56 5.18
N ALA A 430 -28.69 -9.60 5.57
CA ALA A 430 -28.21 -8.54 4.70
C ALA A 430 -27.00 -8.98 3.84
N TYR A 431 -26.18 -9.88 4.39
CA TYR A 431 -25.00 -10.41 3.70
C TYR A 431 -24.65 -11.81 4.27
N ARG A 432 -23.82 -12.54 3.51
CA ARG A 432 -23.26 -13.82 3.93
C ARG A 432 -21.75 -13.70 4.09
N THR A 433 -21.22 -14.30 5.15
CA THR A 433 -19.78 -14.45 5.31
C THR A 433 -19.38 -15.85 4.86
N VAL A 434 -18.74 -15.93 3.72
CA VAL A 434 -18.26 -17.19 3.16
C VAL A 434 -16.73 -17.27 3.19
N ARG A 435 -16.19 -18.48 3.12
CA ARG A 435 -14.75 -18.64 2.95
C ARG A 435 -14.35 -18.08 1.59
N ALA A 436 -13.29 -17.24 1.57
CA ALA A 436 -12.77 -16.70 0.32
C ALA A 436 -12.30 -17.79 -0.65
N ALA A 437 -12.27 -17.47 -1.93
CA ALA A 437 -11.63 -18.32 -2.93
C ALA A 437 -10.14 -18.51 -2.60
N PRO A 438 -9.56 -19.66 -2.97
CA PRO A 438 -8.12 -19.88 -2.79
C PRO A 438 -7.31 -18.77 -3.48
N PRO A 439 -6.27 -18.25 -2.84
CA PRO A 439 -5.43 -17.24 -3.46
C PRO A 439 -4.74 -17.77 -4.73
N PRO A 440 -4.20 -16.92 -5.60
CA PRO A 440 -3.51 -17.33 -6.82
C PRO A 440 -2.43 -18.38 -6.56
N ALA A 441 -2.19 -19.27 -7.52
CA ALA A 441 -1.24 -20.36 -7.39
C ALA A 441 0.16 -19.90 -6.91
N PRO A 442 0.76 -18.82 -7.43
CA PRO A 442 2.05 -18.33 -6.94
C PRO A 442 2.06 -17.99 -5.45
N THR A 443 0.96 -17.40 -4.92
CA THR A 443 0.83 -17.09 -3.49
C THR A 443 0.70 -18.34 -2.64
N ARG A 444 -0.08 -19.34 -3.08
CA ARG A 444 -0.21 -20.63 -2.40
C ARG A 444 1.13 -21.39 -2.35
N ASP A 445 1.88 -21.35 -3.45
CA ASP A 445 3.21 -21.97 -3.51
C ASP A 445 4.21 -21.22 -2.60
N ALA A 446 4.14 -19.89 -2.56
CA ALA A 446 4.95 -19.08 -1.66
C ALA A 446 4.68 -19.42 -0.18
N ILE A 447 3.40 -19.63 0.21
CA ILE A 447 3.01 -20.03 1.57
C ILE A 447 3.64 -21.40 1.91
N LYS A 448 3.51 -22.38 1.03
CA LYS A 448 3.97 -23.76 1.26
C LYS A 448 5.48 -23.92 1.20
N THR A 449 6.18 -23.10 0.40
CA THR A 449 7.63 -23.22 0.17
C THR A 449 8.47 -22.29 1.06
N GLY A 450 7.85 -21.58 2.00
CA GLY A 450 8.56 -20.75 2.98
C GLY A 450 9.10 -19.43 2.41
N LYS A 451 8.44 -18.86 1.40
CA LYS A 451 8.78 -17.54 0.86
C LYS A 451 8.19 -16.37 1.67
N PHE A 452 7.38 -16.69 2.69
CA PHE A 452 6.92 -15.72 3.68
C PHE A 452 7.76 -15.85 4.94
N ASP A 453 8.17 -14.71 5.49
CA ASP A 453 8.94 -14.61 6.73
C ASP A 453 8.06 -14.79 7.95
N ALA A 454 6.86 -14.22 7.92
CA ALA A 454 5.88 -14.35 8.98
C ALA A 454 4.45 -14.40 8.47
N VAL A 455 3.53 -14.86 9.32
CA VAL A 455 2.08 -14.71 9.16
C VAL A 455 1.48 -14.18 10.46
N VAL A 456 0.51 -13.27 10.36
CA VAL A 456 -0.12 -12.59 11.50
C VAL A 456 -1.58 -13.00 11.60
N PHE A 457 -1.93 -13.84 12.58
CA PHE A 457 -3.29 -14.30 12.83
C PHE A 457 -3.99 -13.46 13.90
N THR A 458 -5.05 -12.78 13.52
CA THR A 458 -5.84 -11.91 14.41
C THR A 458 -7.10 -12.57 14.98
N SER A 459 -7.34 -13.85 14.65
CA SER A 459 -8.44 -14.65 15.20
C SER A 459 -8.28 -16.14 14.86
N SER A 460 -8.94 -17.01 15.61
CA SER A 460 -9.02 -18.45 15.32
C SER A 460 -9.63 -18.76 13.94
N SER A 461 -10.58 -17.94 13.48
CA SER A 461 -11.18 -18.11 12.15
C SER A 461 -10.20 -17.83 11.03
N THR A 462 -9.31 -16.84 11.17
CA THR A 462 -8.27 -16.56 10.15
C THR A 462 -7.29 -17.72 10.01
N VAL A 463 -6.95 -18.41 11.09
CA VAL A 463 -6.13 -19.64 11.06
C VAL A 463 -6.82 -20.74 10.25
N ARG A 464 -8.05 -21.11 10.67
CA ARG A 464 -8.84 -22.17 10.02
C ARG A 464 -9.05 -21.90 8.52
N ASN A 465 -9.40 -20.65 8.22
CA ASN A 465 -9.69 -20.26 6.85
C ASN A 465 -8.43 -20.28 5.97
N LEU A 466 -7.32 -19.67 6.41
CA LEU A 466 -6.08 -19.66 5.64
C LEU A 466 -5.59 -21.08 5.35
N VAL A 467 -5.54 -21.93 6.38
CA VAL A 467 -5.12 -23.33 6.21
C VAL A 467 -6.06 -24.07 5.23
N GLY A 468 -7.35 -23.77 5.27
CA GLY A 468 -8.35 -24.38 4.38
C GLY A 468 -8.25 -23.95 2.92
N ILE A 469 -7.87 -22.70 2.62
CA ILE A 469 -7.82 -22.17 1.24
C ILE A 469 -6.43 -22.20 0.61
N ALA A 470 -5.36 -22.16 1.41
CA ALA A 470 -3.98 -22.02 0.94
C ALA A 470 -3.05 -23.15 1.42
N GLY A 471 -3.47 -23.93 2.42
CA GLY A 471 -2.64 -24.92 3.09
C GLY A 471 -1.84 -24.33 4.25
N LYS A 472 -1.06 -25.17 4.92
CA LYS A 472 -0.26 -24.76 6.08
C LYS A 472 0.92 -23.91 5.64
N PRO A 473 1.23 -22.80 6.36
CA PRO A 473 2.49 -22.10 6.23
C PRO A 473 3.69 -23.04 6.47
N HIS A 474 4.77 -22.75 5.77
CA HIS A 474 6.00 -23.54 5.89
C HIS A 474 6.58 -23.47 7.32
N PRO A 475 7.23 -24.53 7.85
CA PRO A 475 7.80 -24.53 9.20
C PRO A 475 8.85 -23.44 9.49
N SER A 476 9.44 -22.82 8.46
CA SER A 476 10.35 -21.66 8.62
C SER A 476 9.63 -20.34 8.83
N THR A 477 8.33 -20.27 8.49
CA THR A 477 7.53 -19.05 8.63
C THR A 477 7.22 -18.81 10.10
N VAL A 478 7.48 -17.59 10.58
CA VAL A 478 7.15 -17.16 11.94
C VAL A 478 5.65 -17.02 12.11
N ILE A 479 5.06 -17.67 13.10
CA ILE A 479 3.64 -17.62 13.40
C ILE A 479 3.38 -16.64 14.53
N ALA A 480 2.73 -15.51 14.23
CA ALA A 480 2.32 -14.51 15.20
C ALA A 480 0.80 -14.53 15.41
N VAL A 481 0.36 -14.56 16.67
CA VAL A 481 -1.06 -14.70 17.04
C VAL A 481 -1.49 -13.64 18.05
N ILE A 482 -2.76 -13.19 17.93
CA ILE A 482 -3.28 -12.11 18.75
C ILE A 482 -3.55 -12.51 20.22
N GLY A 483 -3.67 -13.79 20.51
CA GLY A 483 -3.95 -14.24 21.88
C GLY A 483 -4.15 -15.75 22.00
N PRO A 484 -4.43 -16.24 23.24
CA PRO A 484 -4.42 -17.67 23.58
C PRO A 484 -5.40 -18.54 22.77
N ALA A 485 -6.61 -18.05 22.51
CA ALA A 485 -7.59 -18.79 21.71
C ALA A 485 -7.12 -19.03 20.27
N THR A 486 -6.44 -18.02 19.68
CA THR A 486 -5.86 -18.13 18.34
C THR A 486 -4.62 -19.03 18.33
N ALA A 487 -3.80 -18.96 19.40
CA ALA A 487 -2.65 -19.85 19.60
C ALA A 487 -3.09 -21.32 19.64
N LYS A 488 -4.07 -21.66 20.48
CA LYS A 488 -4.63 -23.01 20.56
C LYS A 488 -5.11 -23.51 19.19
N THR A 489 -5.84 -22.68 18.45
CA THR A 489 -6.29 -23.06 17.11
C THR A 489 -5.13 -23.25 16.13
N ALA A 490 -4.07 -22.44 16.21
CA ALA A 490 -2.88 -22.62 15.37
C ALA A 490 -2.18 -23.95 15.67
N GLU A 491 -2.01 -24.29 16.94
CA GLU A 491 -1.43 -25.56 17.40
C GLU A 491 -2.26 -26.78 17.00
N GLU A 492 -3.60 -26.72 17.11
CA GLU A 492 -4.52 -27.75 16.63
C GLU A 492 -4.36 -28.01 15.11
N HIS A 493 -3.98 -26.98 14.35
CA HIS A 493 -3.66 -27.10 12.93
C HIS A 493 -2.19 -27.49 12.68
N GLY A 494 -1.41 -27.77 13.73
CA GLY A 494 0.00 -28.18 13.66
C GLY A 494 0.94 -27.05 13.25
N LEU A 495 0.62 -25.81 13.60
CA LEU A 495 1.50 -24.65 13.46
C LEU A 495 2.19 -24.40 14.81
N ARG A 496 3.48 -24.07 14.77
CA ARG A 496 4.23 -23.66 15.96
C ARG A 496 4.06 -22.16 16.16
N VAL A 497 3.48 -21.74 17.27
CA VAL A 497 3.37 -20.32 17.61
C VAL A 497 4.73 -19.80 18.08
N ASP A 498 5.25 -18.77 17.42
CA ASP A 498 6.53 -18.14 17.72
C ASP A 498 6.35 -16.82 18.50
N VAL A 499 5.25 -16.11 18.22
CA VAL A 499 4.93 -14.81 18.83
C VAL A 499 3.48 -14.79 19.25
N MET A 500 3.19 -14.39 20.49
CA MET A 500 1.85 -14.13 20.98
C MET A 500 1.78 -12.70 21.50
N SER A 501 0.76 -11.95 21.08
CA SER A 501 0.52 -10.60 21.60
C SER A 501 0.24 -10.63 23.11
N PRO A 502 0.83 -9.72 23.90
CA PRO A 502 0.50 -9.59 25.31
C PRO A 502 -0.90 -9.03 25.58
N LYS A 503 -1.54 -8.43 24.57
CA LYS A 503 -2.90 -7.91 24.63
C LYS A 503 -3.64 -8.27 23.33
N PRO A 504 -4.97 -8.45 23.34
CA PRO A 504 -5.76 -8.77 22.15
C PRO A 504 -5.96 -7.54 21.25
N ASP A 505 -4.87 -6.89 20.92
CA ASP A 505 -4.80 -5.69 20.08
C ASP A 505 -3.90 -5.95 18.87
N VAL A 506 -4.34 -5.45 17.70
CA VAL A 506 -3.68 -5.69 16.42
C VAL A 506 -2.35 -4.94 16.31
N GLU A 507 -2.28 -3.72 16.85
CA GLU A 507 -1.06 -2.92 16.82
C GLU A 507 -0.01 -3.51 17.76
N VAL A 508 -0.43 -3.93 18.97
CA VAL A 508 0.43 -4.60 19.94
C VAL A 508 0.96 -5.94 19.41
N LEU A 509 0.16 -6.65 18.59
CA LEU A 509 0.62 -7.88 17.93
C LEU A 509 1.75 -7.59 16.93
N VAL A 510 1.63 -6.51 16.15
CA VAL A 510 2.68 -6.12 15.20
C VAL A 510 3.94 -5.68 15.94
N ASP A 511 3.80 -4.96 17.07
CA ASP A 511 4.94 -4.57 17.92
C ASP A 511 5.66 -5.79 18.48
N ALA A 512 4.93 -6.77 18.98
CA ALA A 512 5.50 -8.03 19.46
C ALA A 512 6.25 -8.80 18.35
N LEU A 513 5.75 -8.78 17.11
CA LEU A 513 6.46 -9.36 15.97
C LEU A 513 7.73 -8.55 15.64
N ALA A 514 7.69 -7.23 15.74
CA ALA A 514 8.85 -6.37 15.53
C ALA A 514 9.93 -6.62 16.60
N ASP A 515 9.55 -6.74 17.87
CA ASP A 515 10.46 -7.08 18.97
C ASP A 515 11.13 -8.44 18.74
N PHE A 516 10.38 -9.44 18.29
CA PHE A 516 10.91 -10.74 17.90
C PHE A 516 11.92 -10.62 16.76
N GLY A 517 11.63 -9.80 15.74
CA GLY A 517 12.54 -9.53 14.62
C GLY A 517 13.83 -8.85 15.08
N ALA A 518 13.72 -7.85 15.97
CA ALA A 518 14.85 -7.14 16.56
C ALA A 518 15.74 -8.08 17.39
N ALA A 519 15.15 -8.87 18.27
CA ALA A 519 15.88 -9.85 19.10
C ALA A 519 16.61 -10.89 18.23
N ARG A 520 15.95 -11.40 17.19
CA ARG A 520 16.54 -12.32 16.22
C ARG A 520 17.74 -11.70 15.49
N ARG A 521 17.60 -10.44 15.04
CA ARG A 521 18.68 -9.69 14.38
C ARG A 521 19.89 -9.53 15.31
N LEU A 522 19.63 -9.09 16.55
CA LEU A 522 20.67 -8.88 17.56
C LEU A 522 21.44 -10.18 17.82
N ALA A 523 20.74 -11.29 18.04
CA ALA A 523 21.37 -12.59 18.26
C ALA A 523 22.27 -13.04 17.09
N MET A 524 21.90 -12.73 15.84
CA MET A 524 22.74 -13.03 14.68
C MET A 524 24.00 -12.16 14.64
N VAL A 525 23.85 -10.86 14.94
CA VAL A 525 24.98 -9.92 14.98
C VAL A 525 25.97 -10.33 16.07
N GLU A 526 25.49 -10.64 17.28
CA GLU A 526 26.31 -11.10 18.41
C GLU A 526 27.02 -12.43 18.10
N ALA A 527 26.40 -13.31 17.34
CA ALA A 527 27.00 -14.56 16.88
C ALA A 527 27.95 -14.39 15.68
N GLY A 528 28.20 -13.17 15.20
CA GLY A 528 29.01 -12.92 14.02
C GLY A 528 28.42 -13.51 12.71
N GLN A 529 27.13 -13.78 12.69
CA GLN A 529 26.43 -14.36 11.53
C GLN A 529 25.83 -13.26 10.66
N PRO A 530 25.74 -13.47 9.34
CA PRO A 530 25.02 -12.55 8.47
C PRO A 530 23.54 -12.50 8.87
N VAL A 531 22.99 -11.29 8.94
CA VAL A 531 21.57 -11.10 9.22
C VAL A 531 20.76 -11.63 8.04
N THR A 532 19.97 -12.68 8.28
CA THR A 532 19.13 -13.34 7.27
C THR A 532 17.67 -13.33 7.71
N ARG A 533 16.76 -13.31 6.76
CA ARG A 533 15.31 -13.43 7.01
C ARG A 533 14.93 -14.89 7.32
N PRO A 534 13.79 -15.14 7.95
CA PRO A 534 13.27 -16.49 8.14
C PRO A 534 13.14 -17.30 6.83
N SER A 535 12.75 -16.65 5.73
CA SER A 535 12.62 -17.26 4.41
C SER A 535 13.96 -17.62 3.74
N ASP A 536 15.07 -16.99 4.14
CA ASP A 536 16.41 -17.26 3.58
C ASP A 536 17.03 -18.55 4.13
N ARG A 537 16.43 -19.18 5.15
CA ARG A 537 16.93 -20.45 5.69
C ARG A 537 16.77 -21.57 4.67
N LYS A 538 17.90 -22.08 4.15
CA LYS A 538 17.90 -23.34 3.42
C LYS A 538 17.37 -24.43 4.34
N PRO A 539 16.45 -25.33 3.88
CA PRO A 539 16.08 -26.51 4.66
C PRO A 539 17.38 -27.25 5.03
N SER A 540 17.65 -27.42 6.32
CA SER A 540 18.75 -28.28 6.75
C SER A 540 18.50 -29.66 6.16
N ALA A 541 19.44 -30.18 5.37
CA ALA A 541 19.40 -31.54 4.89
C ALA A 541 19.13 -32.45 6.10
N ARG A 542 18.01 -33.14 6.12
CA ARG A 542 17.63 -34.10 7.14
C ARG A 542 18.83 -35.04 7.33
N ARG A 543 19.50 -34.95 8.46
CA ARG A 543 20.42 -36.01 8.90
C ARG A 543 19.60 -37.30 8.83
N LYS A 544 19.88 -38.16 7.85
CA LYS A 544 19.42 -39.53 7.84
C LYS A 544 19.96 -40.15 9.14
N ALA A 545 19.05 -40.41 10.09
CA ALA A 545 19.37 -41.24 11.23
C ALA A 545 19.80 -42.58 10.64
N GLY A 546 21.08 -42.85 10.73
CA GLY A 546 21.65 -44.13 10.38
C GLY A 546 21.06 -45.19 11.33
N THR A 547 20.28 -46.06 10.79
CA THR A 547 20.05 -47.39 11.35
C THR A 547 21.39 -48.11 11.35
N SER A 548 22.09 -48.10 12.47
CA SER A 548 23.11 -49.11 12.76
C SER A 548 22.47 -50.27 13.48
N ARG A 549 22.69 -51.42 12.91
CA ARG A 549 22.33 -52.73 13.45
C ARG A 549 22.84 -52.96 14.89
#